data_0bb106c0bc3ee24e74993329a0a34a8c
#
_entry.id   0bb106c0bc3ee24e74993329a0a34a8c
#
_cell.length_a   1.000
_cell.length_b   1.000
_cell.length_c   1.000
_cell.angle_alpha   90.00
_cell.angle_beta   90.00
_cell.angle_gamma   90.00
#
_symmetry.space_group_name_H-M   'P 1'
#
loop_
_entity.id
_entity.type
_entity.pdbx_description
1 polymer ?
#
loop_
_entity_poly.entity_id
_entity_poly.type
_entity_poly.pdbx_seq_one_letter_code
_entity_poly.pdbx_strand_id
1 'polypeptide(L)'
;LLQSNIDLDEIIPDSFRNHFYASTGRSRKYPLHAFLWALIIQRIFSISTDSLLIVFLNYSRHLREFCGFNKVPDASKITRFKQAFIDDLKLLFENLVNLTEPICQSIDSEKASMTIFDTSGIEAWVTENNPKYANKIIKQLKAYAKTKNFSESYDPYKAAYGSMPTHAASNSDIKQLYINGHFCYVYKIGVITNGLGILRHLDFYNKDFIASHPEIEVEKKTKSPDEDKSVHDAKLLIPSLSDFFASHPLINPRTFLGDSAFDSMLIYRKLLSGDTFGENRHFEKAYIPLNSRSSIRSIDSYQLDSNGIPCCPNNPDILMKYAGKSHRNNGLTRYKFECPKVKFVKDDTEKYHRKCFCENPCTDSKCGRMIYIYPEQNLRAYPGTIRGTEEWNATYKNRTIVERSINHCKDCFGLSGRKTQNEKTLHADLLLSGITQLVTVLLAEKIHQHQFIRSLKPLIA
;
A
#
# COMPACT_ATOMS: atom_id res chain seq x y z
N LEU A 1 22.07 -22.86 -1.09
CA LEU A 1 21.25 -22.39 0.00
C LEU A 1 19.75 -22.46 -0.35
N LEU A 2 19.29 -21.84 -1.46
CA LEU A 2 17.88 -21.83 -1.86
C LEU A 2 17.32 -23.26 -2.02
N GLN A 3 17.87 -24.07 -2.92
CA GLN A 3 17.40 -25.44 -3.17
C GLN A 3 17.53 -26.37 -1.97
N SER A 4 18.50 -26.12 -1.09
CA SER A 4 18.69 -26.97 0.11
C SER A 4 17.62 -26.69 1.19
N ASN A 5 16.92 -25.57 1.10
CA ASN A 5 15.98 -25.14 2.14
C ASN A 5 14.55 -24.91 1.62
N ILE A 6 14.38 -24.69 0.31
CA ILE A 6 13.07 -24.40 -0.29
C ILE A 6 12.77 -25.46 -1.34
N ASP A 7 11.76 -26.25 -1.09
CA ASP A 7 11.14 -27.13 -2.07
C ASP A 7 9.92 -26.39 -2.69
N LEU A 8 10.05 -25.98 -3.96
CA LEU A 8 8.94 -25.36 -4.67
C LEU A 8 7.78 -26.33 -4.88
N ASP A 9 8.07 -27.63 -4.95
CA ASP A 9 7.03 -28.62 -5.15
C ASP A 9 6.10 -28.75 -3.93
N GLU A 10 6.55 -28.43 -2.72
CA GLU A 10 5.69 -28.34 -1.53
C GLU A 10 4.82 -27.07 -1.52
N ILE A 11 5.27 -26.01 -2.17
CA ILE A 11 4.64 -24.67 -2.13
C ILE A 11 3.62 -24.47 -3.25
N ILE A 12 3.87 -25.09 -4.41
CA ILE A 12 3.01 -24.93 -5.61
C ILE A 12 1.65 -25.61 -5.35
N PRO A 13 0.53 -24.88 -5.46
CA PRO A 13 -0.81 -25.48 -5.34
C PRO A 13 -1.05 -26.60 -6.34
N ASP A 14 -1.76 -27.65 -5.93
CA ASP A 14 -2.10 -28.76 -6.81
C ASP A 14 -2.94 -28.34 -8.03
N SER A 15 -3.80 -27.34 -7.86
CA SER A 15 -4.56 -26.76 -8.97
C SER A 15 -3.66 -26.17 -10.04
N PHE A 16 -2.58 -25.48 -9.65
CA PHE A 16 -1.58 -24.95 -10.58
C PHE A 16 -0.87 -26.09 -11.33
N ARG A 17 -0.46 -27.17 -10.62
CA ARG A 17 0.16 -28.33 -11.25
C ARG A 17 -0.77 -28.97 -12.25
N ASN A 18 -2.03 -29.21 -11.86
CA ASN A 18 -3.05 -29.83 -12.69
C ASN A 18 -3.35 -28.99 -13.94
N HIS A 19 -3.42 -27.68 -13.80
CA HIS A 19 -3.61 -26.77 -14.94
C HIS A 19 -2.38 -26.75 -15.85
N PHE A 20 -1.17 -26.72 -15.29
CA PHE A 20 0.06 -26.71 -16.07
C PHE A 20 0.29 -28.04 -16.82
N TYR A 21 0.06 -29.20 -16.18
CA TYR A 21 0.20 -30.54 -16.75
C TYR A 21 -1.13 -31.14 -17.23
N ALA A 22 -2.02 -30.30 -17.75
CA ALA A 22 -3.33 -30.77 -18.21
C ALA A 22 -3.23 -32.05 -19.06
N SER A 23 -4.17 -32.97 -18.83
CA SER A 23 -4.19 -34.30 -19.44
C SER A 23 -4.48 -34.24 -20.95
N THR A 24 -4.98 -33.11 -21.46
CA THR A 24 -5.29 -32.92 -22.88
C THR A 24 -4.23 -32.04 -23.55
N GLY A 25 -3.82 -32.41 -24.76
CA GLY A 25 -2.84 -31.68 -25.54
C GLY A 25 -1.45 -32.29 -25.53
N ARG A 26 -0.47 -31.54 -26.08
CA ARG A 26 0.94 -31.99 -26.12
C ARG A 26 1.57 -31.89 -24.73
N SER A 27 2.28 -32.93 -24.30
CA SER A 27 3.05 -32.92 -23.03
C SER A 27 4.02 -31.73 -22.93
N ARG A 28 4.12 -31.15 -21.74
CA ARG A 28 5.02 -30.03 -21.47
C ARG A 28 6.48 -30.47 -21.58
N LYS A 29 7.25 -29.73 -22.36
CA LYS A 29 8.69 -29.99 -22.57
C LYS A 29 9.54 -29.56 -21.38
N TYR A 30 9.09 -28.58 -20.64
CA TYR A 30 9.81 -27.95 -19.53
C TYR A 30 8.99 -28.11 -18.26
N PRO A 31 9.60 -28.46 -17.13
CA PRO A 31 8.87 -28.62 -15.88
C PRO A 31 8.43 -27.27 -15.30
N LEU A 32 7.34 -27.28 -14.52
CA LEU A 32 6.78 -26.09 -13.89
C LEU A 32 7.78 -25.40 -12.95
N HIS A 33 8.40 -26.17 -12.07
CA HIS A 33 9.39 -25.64 -11.12
C HIS A 33 10.56 -24.94 -11.83
N ALA A 34 10.95 -25.39 -13.04
CA ALA A 34 12.03 -24.74 -13.78
C ALA A 34 11.66 -23.33 -14.25
N PHE A 35 10.41 -23.12 -14.69
CA PHE A 35 9.93 -21.77 -15.01
C PHE A 35 9.90 -20.89 -13.76
N LEU A 36 9.37 -21.40 -12.65
CA LEU A 36 9.27 -20.63 -11.40
C LEU A 36 10.65 -20.26 -10.85
N TRP A 37 11.59 -21.22 -10.76
CA TRP A 37 12.96 -20.91 -10.35
C TRP A 37 13.62 -19.88 -11.24
N ALA A 38 13.51 -20.02 -12.55
CA ALA A 38 14.10 -19.06 -13.49
C ALA A 38 13.52 -17.65 -13.30
N LEU A 39 12.22 -17.54 -13.04
CA LEU A 39 11.54 -16.26 -12.83
C LEU A 39 11.86 -15.66 -11.44
N ILE A 40 12.01 -16.49 -10.41
CA ILE A 40 12.49 -16.06 -9.09
C ILE A 40 13.93 -15.54 -9.21
N ILE A 41 14.82 -16.28 -9.88
CA ILE A 41 16.20 -15.85 -10.16
C ILE A 41 16.24 -14.55 -10.95
N GLN A 42 15.35 -14.40 -11.93
CA GLN A 42 15.19 -13.14 -12.67
C GLN A 42 14.94 -11.95 -11.74
N ARG A 43 14.11 -12.14 -10.71
CA ARG A 43 13.83 -11.09 -9.70
C ARG A 43 15.02 -10.85 -8.79
N ILE A 44 15.61 -11.90 -8.24
CA ILE A 44 16.75 -11.81 -7.32
C ILE A 44 17.91 -11.01 -7.94
N PHE A 45 18.24 -11.29 -9.20
CA PHE A 45 19.32 -10.62 -9.92
C PHE A 45 18.88 -9.38 -10.68
N SER A 46 17.63 -8.92 -10.51
CA SER A 46 17.09 -7.72 -11.17
C SER A 46 17.25 -7.76 -12.69
N ILE A 47 17.12 -8.96 -13.31
CA ILE A 47 17.28 -9.14 -14.76
C ILE A 47 16.07 -8.52 -15.46
N SER A 48 16.30 -7.44 -16.21
CA SER A 48 15.25 -6.54 -16.74
C SER A 48 14.36 -7.14 -17.83
N THR A 49 14.85 -8.13 -18.60
CA THR A 49 14.10 -8.72 -19.73
C THR A 49 14.15 -10.24 -19.73
N ASP A 50 13.10 -10.87 -20.31
CA ASP A 50 13.07 -12.31 -20.49
C ASP A 50 14.16 -12.79 -21.46
N SER A 51 14.48 -12.00 -22.47
CA SER A 51 15.59 -12.29 -23.40
C SER A 51 16.94 -12.31 -22.69
N LEU A 52 17.19 -11.38 -21.76
CA LEU A 52 18.42 -11.36 -20.98
C LEU A 52 18.49 -12.56 -20.02
N LEU A 53 17.36 -12.94 -19.40
CA LEU A 53 17.31 -14.17 -18.60
C LEU A 53 17.73 -15.40 -19.41
N ILE A 54 17.24 -15.53 -20.65
CA ILE A 54 17.62 -16.61 -21.54
C ILE A 54 19.12 -16.60 -21.88
N VAL A 55 19.71 -15.42 -22.06
CA VAL A 55 21.16 -15.28 -22.22
C VAL A 55 21.90 -15.84 -21.00
N PHE A 56 21.52 -15.45 -19.77
CA PHE A 56 22.12 -15.97 -18.55
C PHE A 56 22.00 -17.49 -18.44
N LEU A 57 20.82 -18.07 -18.71
CA LEU A 57 20.58 -19.50 -18.68
C LEU A 57 21.40 -20.27 -19.75
N ASN A 58 21.68 -19.67 -20.91
CA ASN A 58 22.49 -20.28 -21.93
C ASN A 58 23.99 -20.28 -21.57
N TYR A 59 24.49 -19.19 -21.01
CA TYR A 59 25.91 -19.06 -20.67
C TYR A 59 26.30 -19.65 -19.31
N SER A 60 25.35 -19.82 -18.38
CA SER A 60 25.62 -20.42 -17.08
C SER A 60 25.01 -21.81 -16.97
N ARG A 61 25.85 -22.84 -17.06
CA ARG A 61 25.45 -24.24 -16.86
C ARG A 61 24.87 -24.43 -15.44
N HIS A 62 25.54 -23.91 -14.42
CA HIS A 62 25.12 -24.04 -13.03
C HIS A 62 23.76 -23.39 -12.79
N LEU A 63 23.50 -22.21 -13.36
CA LEU A 63 22.22 -21.54 -13.23
C LEU A 63 21.09 -22.32 -13.93
N ARG A 64 21.38 -22.88 -15.11
CA ARG A 64 20.43 -23.72 -15.84
C ARG A 64 20.08 -25.00 -15.08
N GLU A 65 21.09 -25.68 -14.54
CA GLU A 65 20.94 -26.89 -13.71
C GLU A 65 20.18 -26.56 -12.42
N PHE A 66 20.52 -25.46 -11.75
CA PHE A 66 19.75 -24.93 -10.61
C PHE A 66 18.27 -24.78 -10.92
N CYS A 67 17.91 -24.18 -12.06
CA CYS A 67 16.51 -24.04 -12.43
C CYS A 67 15.84 -25.37 -12.80
N GLY A 68 16.60 -26.41 -13.14
CA GLY A 68 16.09 -27.71 -13.58
C GLY A 68 15.81 -27.77 -15.09
N PHE A 69 16.47 -26.93 -15.90
CA PHE A 69 16.34 -26.99 -17.36
C PHE A 69 17.37 -27.90 -18.01
N ASN A 70 16.92 -28.96 -18.65
CA ASN A 70 17.79 -29.76 -19.53
C ASN A 70 18.16 -28.98 -20.80
N LYS A 71 17.22 -28.21 -21.35
CA LYS A 71 17.39 -27.34 -22.49
C LYS A 71 16.76 -25.98 -22.20
N VAL A 72 17.47 -24.90 -22.46
CA VAL A 72 16.95 -23.53 -22.24
C VAL A 72 15.76 -23.27 -23.18
N PRO A 73 14.61 -22.78 -22.65
CA PRO A 73 13.50 -22.34 -23.49
C PRO A 73 13.86 -21.05 -24.26
N ASP A 74 13.14 -20.72 -25.30
CA ASP A 74 13.20 -19.37 -25.88
C ASP A 74 12.41 -18.35 -25.04
N ALA A 75 12.72 -17.06 -25.20
CA ALA A 75 12.08 -16.00 -24.43
C ALA A 75 10.54 -15.93 -24.60
N SER A 76 10.02 -16.35 -25.76
CA SER A 76 8.60 -16.39 -26.02
C SER A 76 7.87 -17.41 -25.15
N LYS A 77 8.55 -18.47 -24.71
CA LYS A 77 7.99 -19.46 -23.78
C LYS A 77 7.82 -18.89 -22.38
N ILE A 78 8.80 -18.10 -21.93
CA ILE A 78 8.73 -17.37 -20.66
C ILE A 78 7.56 -16.39 -20.66
N THR A 79 7.45 -15.58 -21.73
CA THR A 79 6.36 -14.61 -21.86
C THR A 79 4.99 -15.28 -21.92
N ARG A 80 4.84 -16.37 -22.71
CA ARG A 80 3.59 -17.14 -22.78
C ARG A 80 3.25 -17.79 -21.42
N PHE A 81 4.23 -18.31 -20.69
CA PHE A 81 3.99 -18.85 -19.36
C PHE A 81 3.40 -17.78 -18.44
N LYS A 82 4.02 -16.60 -18.35
CA LYS A 82 3.51 -15.49 -17.55
C LYS A 82 2.09 -15.08 -17.91
N GLN A 83 1.77 -15.01 -19.21
CA GLN A 83 0.44 -14.61 -19.68
C GLN A 83 -0.64 -15.68 -19.51
N ALA A 84 -0.28 -16.95 -19.61
CA ALA A 84 -1.23 -18.05 -19.54
C ALA A 84 -1.57 -18.48 -18.11
N PHE A 85 -0.70 -18.19 -17.13
CA PHE A 85 -0.82 -18.70 -15.75
C PHE A 85 -0.90 -17.57 -14.71
N ILE A 86 -1.51 -16.42 -15.05
CA ILE A 86 -1.64 -15.28 -14.11
C ILE A 86 -2.45 -15.69 -12.88
N ASP A 87 -3.58 -16.34 -13.06
CA ASP A 87 -4.46 -16.73 -11.96
C ASP A 87 -3.77 -17.77 -11.06
N ASP A 88 -3.01 -18.69 -11.65
CA ASP A 88 -2.22 -19.66 -10.90
C ASP A 88 -1.07 -19.00 -10.12
N LEU A 89 -0.43 -17.98 -10.70
CA LEU A 89 0.58 -17.18 -10.01
C LEU A 89 -0.04 -16.37 -8.86
N LYS A 90 -1.25 -15.86 -9.05
CA LYS A 90 -2.02 -15.19 -7.98
C LYS A 90 -2.30 -16.17 -6.85
N LEU A 91 -2.81 -17.36 -7.16
CA LEU A 91 -3.08 -18.40 -6.17
C LEU A 91 -1.80 -18.85 -5.45
N LEU A 92 -0.67 -18.99 -6.15
CA LEU A 92 0.63 -19.28 -5.52
C LEU A 92 1.06 -18.17 -4.56
N PHE A 93 0.88 -16.91 -4.95
CA PHE A 93 1.16 -15.75 -4.09
C PHE A 93 0.29 -15.79 -2.83
N GLU A 94 -1.02 -16.00 -2.96
CA GLU A 94 -1.98 -16.08 -1.84
C GLU A 94 -1.65 -17.25 -0.89
N ASN A 95 -1.28 -18.41 -1.43
CA ASN A 95 -0.81 -19.55 -0.62
C ASN A 95 0.44 -19.20 0.18
N LEU A 96 1.41 -18.55 -0.44
CA LEU A 96 2.63 -18.09 0.23
C LEU A 96 2.35 -17.04 1.31
N VAL A 97 1.38 -16.15 1.11
CA VAL A 97 0.94 -15.21 2.15
C VAL A 97 0.44 -15.98 3.38
N ASN A 98 -0.41 -17.00 3.19
CA ASN A 98 -0.93 -17.82 4.28
C ASN A 98 0.19 -18.61 4.99
N LEU A 99 1.13 -19.19 4.25
CA LEU A 99 2.27 -19.92 4.81
C LEU A 99 3.24 -19.02 5.60
N THR A 100 3.39 -17.77 5.21
CA THR A 100 4.32 -16.82 5.86
C THR A 100 3.68 -16.02 6.98
N GLU A 101 2.36 -16.06 7.14
CA GLU A 101 1.68 -15.32 8.22
C GLU A 101 2.11 -15.78 9.63
N PRO A 102 2.13 -17.10 9.97
CA PRO A 102 2.61 -17.55 11.28
C PRO A 102 4.06 -17.13 11.57
N ILE A 103 4.91 -17.10 10.55
CA ILE A 103 6.31 -16.63 10.66
C ILE A 103 6.34 -15.15 11.03
N CYS A 104 5.55 -14.31 10.35
CA CYS A 104 5.47 -12.89 10.67
C CYS A 104 4.95 -12.66 12.08
N GLN A 105 3.94 -13.42 12.51
CA GLN A 105 3.37 -13.34 13.86
C GLN A 105 4.40 -13.75 14.93
N SER A 106 5.24 -14.73 14.68
CA SER A 106 6.29 -15.16 15.61
C SER A 106 7.42 -14.14 15.76
N ILE A 107 7.73 -13.39 14.70
CA ILE A 107 8.80 -12.37 14.70
C ILE A 107 8.34 -11.11 15.47
N ASP A 108 7.16 -10.58 15.16
CA ASP A 108 6.61 -9.39 15.81
C ASP A 108 5.09 -9.34 15.52
N SER A 109 4.31 -9.82 16.49
CA SER A 109 2.85 -9.93 16.34
C SER A 109 2.14 -8.58 16.20
N GLU A 110 2.68 -7.51 16.81
CA GLU A 110 2.13 -6.16 16.69
C GLU A 110 2.29 -5.66 15.25
N LYS A 111 3.51 -5.76 14.69
CA LYS A 111 3.76 -5.37 13.30
C LYS A 111 3.09 -6.30 12.30
N ALA A 112 3.00 -7.60 12.56
CA ALA A 112 2.29 -8.54 11.72
C ALA A 112 0.78 -8.21 11.62
N SER A 113 0.18 -7.72 12.72
CA SER A 113 -1.23 -7.31 12.76
C SER A 113 -1.52 -5.91 12.20
N MET A 114 -0.53 -5.22 11.65
CA MET A 114 -0.72 -3.96 10.90
C MET A 114 -1.07 -4.27 9.44
N THR A 115 -1.97 -3.48 8.87
CA THR A 115 -2.24 -3.41 7.43
C THR A 115 -1.90 -2.02 6.95
N ILE A 116 -0.97 -1.94 6.02
CA ILE A 116 -0.52 -0.69 5.43
C ILE A 116 -0.81 -0.74 3.95
N PHE A 117 -1.66 0.18 3.48
CA PHE A 117 -2.06 0.25 2.09
C PHE A 117 -1.50 1.49 1.41
N ASP A 118 -1.04 1.30 0.17
CA ASP A 118 -0.69 2.40 -0.73
C ASP A 118 -0.92 1.99 -2.19
N THR A 119 -1.08 2.98 -3.05
CA THR A 119 -1.14 2.77 -4.50
C THR A 119 0.14 3.24 -5.17
N SER A 120 0.44 2.65 -6.32
CA SER A 120 1.57 3.06 -7.14
C SER A 120 1.29 2.75 -8.62
N GLY A 121 2.30 2.85 -9.46
CA GLY A 121 2.20 2.46 -10.86
C GLY A 121 3.43 1.71 -11.34
N ILE A 122 3.21 0.80 -12.28
CA ILE A 122 4.28 0.13 -13.03
C ILE A 122 4.40 0.83 -14.37
N GLU A 123 5.55 1.45 -14.64
CA GLU A 123 5.81 2.13 -15.89
C GLU A 123 5.76 1.16 -17.08
N ALA A 124 4.93 1.49 -18.07
CA ALA A 124 4.83 0.74 -19.29
C ALA A 124 5.86 1.26 -20.32
N TRP A 125 6.31 0.38 -21.21
CA TRP A 125 7.22 0.73 -22.30
C TRP A 125 6.44 1.39 -23.44
N VAL A 126 6.18 2.71 -23.28
CA VAL A 126 5.44 3.53 -24.25
C VAL A 126 6.24 4.78 -24.64
N THR A 127 5.87 5.38 -25.77
CA THR A 127 6.57 6.55 -26.30
C THR A 127 6.52 7.74 -25.35
N GLU A 128 5.41 7.91 -24.65
CA GLU A 128 5.15 9.00 -23.71
C GLU A 128 6.08 8.96 -22.49
N ASN A 129 6.56 7.77 -22.08
CA ASN A 129 7.56 7.61 -21.03
C ASN A 129 9.00 7.90 -21.51
N ASN A 130 9.21 8.13 -22.82
CA ASN A 130 10.51 8.52 -23.29
C ASN A 130 10.78 10.01 -22.92
N PRO A 131 11.88 10.32 -22.21
CA PRO A 131 12.22 11.71 -21.86
C PRO A 131 12.22 12.67 -23.07
N LYS A 132 12.52 12.19 -24.26
CA LYS A 132 12.48 12.99 -25.51
C LYS A 132 11.08 13.46 -25.86
N TYR A 133 10.03 12.72 -25.46
CA TYR A 133 8.65 13.08 -25.73
C TYR A 133 8.26 14.37 -25.01
N ALA A 134 8.39 14.39 -23.67
CA ALA A 134 8.11 15.57 -22.86
C ALA A 134 9.02 16.76 -23.26
N ASN A 135 10.32 16.53 -23.48
CA ASN A 135 11.26 17.56 -23.88
C ASN A 135 10.91 18.22 -25.23
N LYS A 136 10.36 17.46 -26.17
CA LYS A 136 9.86 18.01 -27.45
C LYS A 136 8.73 19.02 -27.21
N ILE A 137 7.75 18.65 -26.38
CA ILE A 137 6.60 19.51 -26.03
C ILE A 137 7.08 20.77 -25.29
N ILE A 138 7.97 20.62 -24.29
CA ILE A 138 8.55 21.74 -23.55
C ILE A 138 9.27 22.70 -24.49
N LYS A 139 10.06 22.20 -25.46
CA LYS A 139 10.75 23.02 -26.43
C LYS A 139 9.79 23.83 -27.31
N GLN A 140 8.70 23.20 -27.77
CA GLN A 140 7.65 23.88 -28.55
C GLN A 140 6.94 24.96 -27.71
N LEU A 141 6.60 24.69 -26.47
CA LEU A 141 5.97 25.66 -25.57
C LEU A 141 6.89 26.83 -25.24
N LYS A 142 8.18 26.59 -25.02
CA LYS A 142 9.18 27.67 -24.82
C LYS A 142 9.29 28.57 -26.07
N ALA A 143 9.29 27.98 -27.28
CA ALA A 143 9.31 28.74 -28.51
C ALA A 143 8.02 29.59 -28.65
N TYR A 144 6.85 28.98 -28.40
CA TYR A 144 5.55 29.66 -28.43
C TYR A 144 5.48 30.81 -27.43
N ALA A 145 5.90 30.58 -26.18
CA ALA A 145 5.91 31.62 -25.15
C ALA A 145 6.75 32.86 -25.56
N LYS A 146 7.91 32.64 -26.22
CA LYS A 146 8.75 33.71 -26.74
C LYS A 146 8.05 34.53 -27.84
N THR A 147 7.32 33.87 -28.75
CA THR A 147 6.60 34.56 -29.83
C THR A 147 5.40 35.38 -29.36
N LYS A 148 4.82 35.01 -28.23
CA LYS A 148 3.61 35.63 -27.65
C LYS A 148 3.89 36.56 -26.48
N ASN A 149 5.18 36.76 -26.10
CA ASN A 149 5.59 37.60 -24.96
C ASN A 149 4.81 37.28 -23.67
N PHE A 150 4.68 35.99 -23.35
CA PHE A 150 4.04 35.59 -22.09
C PHE A 150 4.76 36.17 -20.88
N SER A 151 4.00 36.40 -19.79
CA SER A 151 4.52 36.93 -18.54
C SER A 151 5.60 36.03 -17.93
N GLU A 152 6.48 36.58 -17.09
CA GLU A 152 7.51 35.84 -16.38
C GLU A 152 6.96 34.70 -15.50
N SER A 153 5.65 34.74 -15.16
CA SER A 153 4.97 33.69 -14.40
C SER A 153 4.61 32.44 -15.21
N TYR A 154 4.83 32.44 -16.54
CA TYR A 154 4.53 31.28 -17.39
C TYR A 154 5.59 30.18 -17.24
N ASP A 155 5.17 29.03 -16.69
CA ASP A 155 6.02 27.86 -16.56
C ASP A 155 5.74 26.86 -17.70
N PRO A 156 6.66 26.75 -18.69
CA PRO A 156 6.50 25.84 -19.82
C PRO A 156 6.56 24.37 -19.43
N TYR A 157 7.16 24.02 -18.28
CA TYR A 157 7.19 22.65 -17.78
C TYR A 157 5.82 22.25 -17.25
N LYS A 158 5.22 23.09 -16.41
CA LYS A 158 3.87 22.89 -15.90
C LYS A 158 2.83 22.83 -17.02
N ALA A 159 2.97 23.73 -18.02
CA ALA A 159 2.10 23.74 -19.19
C ALA A 159 2.28 22.48 -20.05
N ALA A 160 3.49 21.98 -20.23
CA ALA A 160 3.76 20.74 -20.95
C ALA A 160 3.05 19.56 -20.32
N TYR A 161 3.20 19.39 -19.02
CA TYR A 161 2.54 18.28 -18.31
C TYR A 161 1.02 18.40 -18.32
N GLY A 162 0.46 19.61 -18.24
CA GLY A 162 -0.99 19.85 -18.35
C GLY A 162 -1.57 19.58 -19.74
N SER A 163 -0.75 19.63 -20.79
CA SER A 163 -1.14 19.38 -22.19
C SER A 163 -0.85 17.96 -22.68
N MET A 164 -0.12 17.15 -21.91
CA MET A 164 0.10 15.74 -22.23
C MET A 164 -1.19 14.92 -22.14
N PRO A 165 -1.34 13.88 -22.99
CA PRO A 165 -2.54 13.05 -22.98
C PRO A 165 -2.72 12.35 -21.62
N THR A 166 -3.97 12.03 -21.26
CA THR A 166 -4.31 11.35 -20.00
C THR A 166 -3.95 9.87 -19.99
N HIS A 167 -3.70 9.31 -21.16
CA HIS A 167 -3.31 7.90 -21.38
C HIS A 167 -2.34 7.78 -22.55
N ALA A 168 -1.66 6.65 -22.67
CA ALA A 168 -0.76 6.37 -23.78
C ALA A 168 -1.54 6.17 -25.08
N ALA A 169 -1.00 6.67 -26.19
CA ALA A 169 -1.63 6.54 -27.51
C ALA A 169 -1.76 5.07 -27.97
N SER A 170 -0.82 4.21 -27.55
CA SER A 170 -0.82 2.80 -27.92
C SER A 170 -1.81 1.94 -27.11
N ASN A 171 -2.19 2.38 -25.90
CA ASN A 171 -3.11 1.67 -25.03
C ASN A 171 -3.74 2.61 -24.00
N SER A 172 -5.04 2.77 -24.07
CA SER A 172 -5.82 3.68 -23.19
C SER A 172 -5.86 3.24 -21.70
N ASP A 173 -5.49 2.01 -21.38
CA ASP A 173 -5.45 1.52 -20.00
C ASP A 173 -4.17 1.95 -19.27
N ILE A 174 -3.14 2.39 -20.03
CA ILE A 174 -1.93 2.96 -19.49
C ILE A 174 -2.18 4.45 -19.23
N LYS A 175 -2.46 4.78 -17.97
CA LYS A 175 -2.88 6.13 -17.55
C LYS A 175 -1.68 6.97 -17.11
N GLN A 176 -1.81 8.30 -17.29
CA GLN A 176 -0.88 9.25 -16.72
C GLN A 176 -1.08 9.33 -15.20
N LEU A 177 0.00 9.13 -14.45
CA LEU A 177 0.06 9.35 -13.00
C LEU A 177 1.27 10.20 -12.63
N TYR A 178 1.20 10.84 -11.46
CA TYR A 178 2.31 11.57 -10.86
C TYR A 178 2.95 10.68 -9.79
N ILE A 179 4.18 10.22 -10.05
CA ILE A 179 4.91 9.31 -9.18
C ILE A 179 6.35 9.83 -9.04
N ASN A 180 6.90 9.83 -7.82
CA ASN A 180 8.28 10.22 -7.53
C ASN A 180 8.68 11.59 -8.13
N GLY A 181 7.76 12.56 -8.14
CA GLY A 181 8.05 13.91 -8.59
C GLY A 181 7.93 14.16 -10.09
N HIS A 182 7.51 13.18 -10.88
CA HIS A 182 7.29 13.34 -12.32
C HIS A 182 6.04 12.63 -12.82
N PHE A 183 5.52 13.05 -13.97
CA PHE A 183 4.44 12.37 -14.67
C PHE A 183 4.98 11.20 -15.47
N CYS A 184 4.34 10.04 -15.32
CA CYS A 184 4.65 8.83 -16.09
C CYS A 184 3.35 8.10 -16.47
N TYR A 185 3.46 7.24 -17.47
CA TYR A 185 2.36 6.44 -18.00
C TYR A 185 2.49 5.00 -17.50
N VAL A 186 1.53 4.59 -16.71
CA VAL A 186 1.62 3.39 -15.88
C VAL A 186 0.34 2.56 -15.93
N TYR A 187 0.47 1.29 -15.56
CA TYR A 187 -0.63 0.54 -14.97
C TYR A 187 -0.63 0.79 -13.47
N LYS A 188 -1.78 1.19 -12.94
CA LYS A 188 -1.96 1.46 -11.52
C LYS A 188 -2.06 0.16 -10.73
N ILE A 189 -1.42 0.11 -9.57
CA ILE A 189 -1.39 -1.05 -8.67
C ILE A 189 -1.75 -0.64 -7.25
N GLY A 190 -2.31 -1.58 -6.48
CA GLY A 190 -2.49 -1.52 -5.05
C GLY A 190 -1.56 -2.49 -4.34
N VAL A 191 -1.05 -2.08 -3.21
CA VAL A 191 -0.14 -2.88 -2.40
C VAL A 191 -0.54 -2.84 -0.94
N ILE A 192 -0.74 -4.01 -0.35
CA ILE A 192 -0.92 -4.16 1.09
C ILE A 192 0.32 -4.86 1.67
N THR A 193 0.88 -4.27 2.71
CA THR A 193 1.95 -4.88 3.51
C THR A 193 1.55 -4.95 4.98
N ASN A 194 2.21 -5.83 5.73
CA ASN A 194 2.21 -5.72 7.18
C ASN A 194 3.29 -4.73 7.66
N GLY A 195 3.36 -4.49 8.98
CA GLY A 195 4.35 -3.60 9.58
C GLY A 195 5.79 -4.12 9.54
N LEU A 196 6.01 -5.38 9.16
CA LEU A 196 7.33 -5.92 8.85
C LEU A 196 7.78 -5.60 7.42
N GLY A 197 6.89 -5.04 6.57
CA GLY A 197 7.18 -4.75 5.17
C GLY A 197 7.07 -5.96 4.26
N ILE A 198 6.37 -6.98 4.69
CA ILE A 198 6.09 -8.17 3.89
C ILE A 198 4.77 -8.00 3.17
N LEU A 199 4.77 -8.23 1.86
CA LEU A 199 3.59 -8.13 0.99
C LEU A 199 2.51 -9.12 1.44
N ARG A 200 1.26 -8.63 1.50
CA ARG A 200 0.10 -9.42 1.89
C ARG A 200 -0.96 -9.47 0.81
N HIS A 201 -1.04 -8.42 -0.02
CA HIS A 201 -1.97 -8.39 -1.14
C HIS A 201 -1.43 -7.48 -2.24
N LEU A 202 -1.73 -7.82 -3.49
CA LEU A 202 -1.31 -7.12 -4.68
C LEU A 202 -2.48 -7.03 -5.65
N ASP A 203 -2.90 -5.81 -5.94
CA ASP A 203 -3.91 -5.53 -6.96
C ASP A 203 -3.30 -4.93 -8.21
N PHE A 204 -3.86 -5.31 -9.34
CA PHE A 204 -3.57 -4.72 -10.63
C PHE A 204 -4.87 -4.10 -11.17
N TYR A 205 -4.98 -2.77 -11.11
CA TYR A 205 -6.23 -2.06 -11.39
C TYR A 205 -6.50 -1.93 -12.89
N ASN A 206 -6.77 -3.05 -13.52
CA ASN A 206 -7.16 -3.15 -14.91
C ASN A 206 -8.70 -3.17 -15.07
N LYS A 207 -9.16 -3.40 -16.30
CA LYS A 207 -10.60 -3.48 -16.61
C LYS A 207 -11.30 -4.61 -15.88
N ASP A 208 -10.62 -5.74 -15.69
CA ASP A 208 -11.20 -6.91 -15.03
C ASP A 208 -11.43 -6.61 -13.54
N PHE A 209 -10.46 -5.96 -12.86
CA PHE A 209 -10.62 -5.48 -11.49
C PHE A 209 -11.77 -4.47 -11.35
N ILE A 210 -11.87 -3.50 -12.26
CA ILE A 210 -12.96 -2.52 -12.22
C ILE A 210 -14.32 -3.18 -12.48
N ALA A 211 -14.37 -4.17 -13.39
CA ALA A 211 -15.60 -4.90 -13.69
C ALA A 211 -16.09 -5.77 -12.51
N SER A 212 -15.17 -6.31 -11.71
CA SER A 212 -15.50 -7.07 -10.50
C SER A 212 -15.93 -6.20 -9.31
N HIS A 213 -15.69 -4.86 -9.38
CA HIS A 213 -16.01 -3.90 -8.34
C HIS A 213 -16.91 -2.77 -8.86
N PRO A 214 -18.21 -3.03 -9.10
CA PRO A 214 -19.13 -2.05 -9.67
C PRO A 214 -19.36 -0.81 -8.80
N GLU A 215 -18.99 -0.87 -7.52
CA GLU A 215 -19.01 0.28 -6.60
C GLU A 215 -17.93 1.33 -6.90
N ILE A 216 -16.93 1.01 -7.75
CA ILE A 216 -15.90 1.96 -8.17
C ILE A 216 -16.46 2.83 -9.28
N GLU A 217 -16.65 4.11 -8.99
CA GLU A 217 -16.98 5.11 -9.99
C GLU A 217 -15.71 5.66 -10.64
N VAL A 218 -15.63 5.57 -11.96
CA VAL A 218 -14.56 6.18 -12.74
C VAL A 218 -14.97 7.61 -13.12
N GLU A 219 -14.24 8.60 -12.62
CA GLU A 219 -14.47 10.00 -12.95
C GLU A 219 -13.80 10.36 -14.26
N LYS A 220 -14.52 11.10 -15.13
CA LYS A 220 -13.97 11.64 -16.37
C LYS A 220 -13.29 12.98 -16.11
N LYS A 221 -12.17 13.24 -16.75
CA LYS A 221 -11.44 14.51 -16.67
C LYS A 221 -12.16 15.63 -17.40
N THR A 222 -12.80 15.28 -18.51
CA THR A 222 -13.61 16.15 -19.33
C THR A 222 -14.99 15.54 -19.57
N LYS A 223 -15.87 16.26 -20.26
CA LYS A 223 -17.16 15.73 -20.71
C LYS A 223 -17.04 14.76 -21.91
N SER A 224 -15.84 14.57 -22.43
CA SER A 224 -15.58 13.63 -23.51
C SER A 224 -15.81 12.19 -23.06
N PRO A 225 -16.54 11.37 -23.81
CA PRO A 225 -16.77 9.95 -23.47
C PRO A 225 -15.48 9.13 -23.37
N ASP A 226 -14.46 9.51 -24.12
CA ASP A 226 -13.24 8.72 -24.30
C ASP A 226 -12.10 9.14 -23.36
N GLU A 227 -12.31 10.19 -22.54
CA GLU A 227 -11.26 10.73 -21.68
C GLU A 227 -11.54 10.40 -20.20
N ASP A 228 -11.05 9.25 -19.77
CA ASP A 228 -11.20 8.79 -18.40
C ASP A 228 -9.99 9.18 -17.55
N LYS A 229 -10.26 9.65 -16.32
CA LYS A 229 -9.23 9.80 -15.29
C LYS A 229 -8.79 8.43 -14.75
N SER A 230 -7.57 8.38 -14.25
CA SER A 230 -7.17 7.30 -13.34
C SER A 230 -8.09 7.29 -12.11
N VAL A 231 -8.51 6.11 -11.67
CA VAL A 231 -9.35 5.95 -10.47
C VAL A 231 -8.62 6.52 -9.25
N HIS A 232 -9.33 7.31 -8.45
CA HIS A 232 -8.77 7.93 -7.25
C HIS A 232 -8.47 6.88 -6.17
N ASP A 233 -7.34 7.02 -5.46
CA ASP A 233 -6.85 6.04 -4.47
C ASP A 233 -7.87 5.72 -3.39
N ALA A 234 -8.61 6.73 -2.91
CA ALA A 234 -9.65 6.56 -1.89
C ALA A 234 -10.80 5.62 -2.32
N LYS A 235 -11.05 5.48 -3.62
CA LYS A 235 -12.08 4.57 -4.16
C LYS A 235 -11.59 3.13 -4.27
N LEU A 236 -10.28 2.93 -4.33
CA LEU A 236 -9.64 1.62 -4.47
C LEU A 236 -9.40 0.92 -3.13
N LEU A 237 -9.31 1.66 -2.03
CA LEU A 237 -8.94 1.12 -0.72
C LEU A 237 -9.90 0.00 -0.26
N ILE A 238 -11.20 0.27 -0.23
CA ILE A 238 -12.18 -0.68 0.33
C ILE A 238 -12.32 -1.93 -0.55
N PRO A 239 -12.40 -1.82 -1.90
CA PRO A 239 -12.34 -2.99 -2.77
C PRO A 239 -11.11 -3.86 -2.54
N SER A 240 -9.90 -3.26 -2.50
CA SER A 240 -8.65 -3.98 -2.25
C SER A 240 -8.62 -4.68 -0.89
N LEU A 241 -9.13 -4.03 0.16
CA LEU A 241 -9.25 -4.65 1.47
C LEU A 241 -10.28 -5.80 1.47
N SER A 242 -11.38 -5.65 0.72
CA SER A 242 -12.39 -6.72 0.59
C SER A 242 -11.80 -7.95 -0.08
N ASP A 243 -11.04 -7.78 -1.16
CA ASP A 243 -10.35 -8.89 -1.84
C ASP A 243 -9.29 -9.53 -0.93
N PHE A 244 -8.52 -8.71 -0.21
CA PHE A 244 -7.54 -9.19 0.77
C PHE A 244 -8.20 -10.06 1.85
N PHE A 245 -9.28 -9.59 2.47
CA PHE A 245 -9.98 -10.35 3.50
C PHE A 245 -10.67 -11.60 2.96
N ALA A 246 -11.17 -11.57 1.72
CA ALA A 246 -11.76 -12.72 1.05
C ALA A 246 -10.71 -13.81 0.76
N SER A 247 -9.52 -13.43 0.26
CA SER A 247 -8.42 -14.35 -0.04
C SER A 247 -7.75 -14.92 1.20
N HIS A 248 -7.81 -14.20 2.35
CA HIS A 248 -7.09 -14.57 3.57
C HIS A 248 -8.01 -14.61 4.81
N PRO A 249 -8.93 -15.59 4.91
CA PRO A 249 -9.92 -15.64 5.99
C PRO A 249 -9.32 -15.83 7.39
N LEU A 250 -8.11 -16.33 7.51
CA LEU A 250 -7.41 -16.56 8.78
C LEU A 250 -6.57 -15.36 9.24
N ILE A 251 -6.31 -14.39 8.38
CA ILE A 251 -5.56 -13.18 8.72
C ILE A 251 -6.54 -12.15 9.30
N ASN A 252 -6.27 -11.70 10.52
CA ASN A 252 -7.12 -10.74 11.22
C ASN A 252 -6.29 -9.56 11.75
N PRO A 253 -5.97 -8.58 10.90
CA PRO A 253 -5.20 -7.42 11.30
C PRO A 253 -6.04 -6.47 12.18
N ARG A 254 -5.37 -5.78 13.12
CA ARG A 254 -6.02 -4.88 14.07
C ARG A 254 -5.83 -3.41 13.76
N THR A 255 -4.75 -3.07 13.07
CA THR A 255 -4.35 -1.69 12.86
C THR A 255 -4.22 -1.39 11.38
N PHE A 256 -4.92 -0.35 10.92
CA PHE A 256 -4.79 0.17 9.55
C PHE A 256 -3.92 1.43 9.52
N LEU A 257 -3.03 1.54 8.54
CA LEU A 257 -2.24 2.74 8.25
C LEU A 257 -2.42 3.15 6.79
N GLY A 258 -2.70 4.43 6.58
CA GLY A 258 -2.86 5.01 5.23
C GLY A 258 -2.46 6.47 5.20
N ASP A 259 -2.39 7.06 4.01
CA ASP A 259 -2.11 8.48 3.87
C ASP A 259 -3.37 9.36 4.02
N SER A 260 -3.20 10.68 3.96
CA SER A 260 -4.30 11.64 4.08
C SER A 260 -5.32 11.61 2.93
N ALA A 261 -5.04 10.92 1.83
CA ALA A 261 -6.00 10.71 0.75
C ALA A 261 -7.20 9.85 1.20
N PHE A 262 -6.99 9.02 2.23
CA PHE A 262 -8.02 8.15 2.81
C PHE A 262 -8.81 8.82 3.95
N ASP A 263 -8.54 10.07 4.30
CA ASP A 263 -9.23 10.80 5.36
C ASP A 263 -10.67 11.17 4.98
N SER A 264 -11.58 10.21 5.15
CA SER A 264 -13.01 10.34 4.84
C SER A 264 -13.85 9.60 5.88
N MET A 265 -14.96 10.23 6.32
CA MET A 265 -15.89 9.60 7.28
C MET A 265 -16.40 8.25 6.78
N LEU A 266 -16.65 8.12 5.48
CA LEU A 266 -17.09 6.86 4.88
C LEU A 266 -16.03 5.75 5.04
N ILE A 267 -14.77 6.09 4.78
CA ILE A 267 -13.65 5.14 4.93
C ILE A 267 -13.52 4.71 6.40
N TYR A 268 -13.52 5.65 7.35
CA TYR A 268 -13.44 5.29 8.78
C TYR A 268 -14.59 4.38 9.23
N ARG A 269 -15.81 4.64 8.78
CA ARG A 269 -16.96 3.77 9.08
C ARG A 269 -16.71 2.35 8.54
N LYS A 270 -16.25 2.23 7.30
CA LYS A 270 -16.00 0.92 6.69
C LYS A 270 -14.82 0.19 7.32
N LEU A 271 -13.75 0.89 7.72
CA LEU A 271 -12.60 0.29 8.38
C LEU A 271 -12.89 -0.18 9.81
N LEU A 272 -13.68 0.61 10.57
CA LEU A 272 -13.85 0.44 12.01
C LEU A 272 -15.20 -0.20 12.41
N SER A 273 -16.11 -0.47 11.47
CA SER A 273 -17.37 -1.16 11.74
C SER A 273 -17.31 -2.64 11.36
N GLY A 274 -17.98 -3.48 12.16
CA GLY A 274 -17.81 -4.94 12.15
C GLY A 274 -18.22 -5.70 10.88
N ASP A 275 -18.90 -5.10 9.92
CA ASP A 275 -19.59 -5.85 8.87
C ASP A 275 -19.07 -5.61 7.45
N THR A 276 -18.11 -4.69 7.26
CA THR A 276 -17.63 -4.33 5.91
C THR A 276 -16.87 -5.47 5.24
N PHE A 277 -16.07 -6.21 5.99
CA PHE A 277 -15.18 -7.26 5.49
C PHE A 277 -15.61 -8.68 5.92
N GLY A 278 -16.84 -8.84 6.37
CA GLY A 278 -17.40 -10.06 6.94
C GLY A 278 -17.70 -9.94 8.43
N GLU A 279 -18.41 -10.91 8.97
CA GLU A 279 -18.87 -10.91 10.36
C GLU A 279 -17.70 -10.73 11.34
N ASN A 280 -17.77 -9.68 12.17
CA ASN A 280 -16.76 -9.29 13.17
C ASN A 280 -15.35 -9.00 12.60
N ARG A 281 -15.22 -8.68 11.31
CA ARG A 281 -13.93 -8.31 10.68
C ARG A 281 -13.84 -6.82 10.46
N HIS A 282 -13.06 -6.15 11.30
CA HIS A 282 -12.80 -4.72 11.23
C HIS A 282 -11.48 -4.39 11.92
N PHE A 283 -10.96 -3.22 11.63
CA PHE A 283 -9.79 -2.70 12.33
C PHE A 283 -10.20 -2.06 13.66
N GLU A 284 -9.38 -2.20 14.68
CA GLU A 284 -9.57 -1.53 15.97
C GLU A 284 -9.14 -0.07 15.92
N LYS A 285 -8.11 0.24 15.12
CA LYS A 285 -7.50 1.56 14.99
C LYS A 285 -7.15 1.87 13.54
N ALA A 286 -7.38 3.12 13.12
CA ALA A 286 -6.95 3.61 11.81
C ALA A 286 -6.03 4.83 11.97
N TYR A 287 -4.80 4.70 11.52
CA TYR A 287 -3.78 5.76 11.54
C TYR A 287 -3.74 6.43 10.16
N ILE A 288 -4.57 7.45 10.00
CA ILE A 288 -4.68 8.28 8.80
C ILE A 288 -4.56 9.75 9.23
N PRO A 289 -3.61 10.53 8.66
CA PRO A 289 -3.53 11.96 8.93
C PRO A 289 -4.76 12.68 8.43
N LEU A 290 -5.12 13.78 9.06
CA LEU A 290 -6.18 14.64 8.56
C LEU A 290 -5.77 15.31 7.26
N ASN A 291 -6.69 15.37 6.32
CA ASN A 291 -6.48 16.09 5.07
C ASN A 291 -6.62 17.60 5.35
N SER A 292 -5.59 18.38 5.07
CA SER A 292 -5.56 19.83 5.27
C SER A 292 -6.62 20.59 4.50
N ARG A 293 -7.20 19.98 3.43
CA ARG A 293 -8.26 20.60 2.61
C ARG A 293 -9.65 20.46 3.21
N SER A 294 -9.83 19.66 4.25
CA SER A 294 -11.10 19.47 4.92
C SER A 294 -10.98 19.73 6.42
N SER A 295 -11.66 20.76 6.90
CA SER A 295 -11.70 21.10 8.33
C SER A 295 -12.43 20.03 9.14
N ILE A 296 -11.96 19.78 10.37
CA ILE A 296 -12.76 19.09 11.39
C ILE A 296 -13.75 20.13 11.91
N ARG A 297 -15.03 19.80 11.88
CA ARG A 297 -16.06 20.68 12.47
C ARG A 297 -15.93 20.65 13.98
N SER A 298 -16.10 21.83 14.61
CA SER A 298 -16.25 21.94 16.06
C SER A 298 -17.43 21.09 16.54
N ILE A 299 -17.27 20.47 17.69
CA ILE A 299 -18.34 19.72 18.35
C ILE A 299 -18.91 20.60 19.47
N ASP A 300 -20.17 20.96 19.34
CA ASP A 300 -21.00 21.72 20.29
C ASP A 300 -20.35 22.95 20.95
N SER A 301 -19.60 22.79 22.03
CA SER A 301 -19.14 23.91 22.86
C SER A 301 -17.64 24.12 22.87
N TYR A 302 -16.88 23.45 21.98
CA TYR A 302 -15.42 23.60 21.90
C TYR A 302 -14.90 23.42 20.49
N GLN A 303 -13.76 24.01 20.20
CA GLN A 303 -13.06 23.86 18.93
C GLN A 303 -12.06 22.70 19.00
N LEU A 304 -11.74 22.13 17.85
CA LEU A 304 -10.69 21.12 17.68
C LEU A 304 -9.54 21.73 16.90
N ASP A 305 -8.31 21.38 17.29
CA ASP A 305 -7.13 21.72 16.48
C ASP A 305 -7.04 20.86 15.20
N SER A 306 -5.99 21.05 14.43
CA SER A 306 -5.71 20.30 13.20
C SER A 306 -5.54 18.79 13.41
N ASN A 307 -5.29 18.34 14.64
CA ASN A 307 -5.15 16.93 15.01
C ASN A 307 -6.43 16.35 15.64
N GLY A 308 -7.48 17.15 15.79
CA GLY A 308 -8.70 16.74 16.48
C GLY A 308 -8.61 16.83 18.00
N ILE A 309 -7.64 17.54 18.55
CA ILE A 309 -7.51 17.77 19.99
C ILE A 309 -8.42 18.95 20.41
N PRO A 310 -9.25 18.80 21.46
CA PRO A 310 -10.08 19.90 21.94
C PRO A 310 -9.23 21.07 22.42
N CYS A 311 -9.67 22.27 22.08
CA CYS A 311 -9.07 23.51 22.56
C CYS A 311 -9.84 24.05 23.80
N CYS A 312 -9.17 24.87 24.58
CA CYS A 312 -9.84 25.59 25.67
C CYS A 312 -10.89 26.57 25.08
N PRO A 313 -12.15 26.57 25.56
CA PRO A 313 -13.19 27.47 25.02
C PRO A 313 -12.86 28.96 25.16
N ASN A 314 -12.14 29.37 26.21
CA ASN A 314 -11.76 30.77 26.42
C ASN A 314 -10.44 31.17 25.72
N ASN A 315 -9.63 30.19 25.31
CA ASN A 315 -8.39 30.42 24.58
C ASN A 315 -8.08 29.23 23.65
N PRO A 316 -8.44 29.33 22.35
CA PRO A 316 -8.22 28.26 21.38
C PRO A 316 -6.78 27.81 21.17
N ASP A 317 -5.79 28.66 21.55
CA ASP A 317 -4.36 28.29 21.46
C ASP A 317 -3.93 27.29 22.54
N ILE A 318 -4.76 27.10 23.56
CA ILE A 318 -4.47 26.15 24.65
C ILE A 318 -5.15 24.81 24.34
N LEU A 319 -4.36 23.82 23.97
CA LEU A 319 -4.84 22.45 23.73
C LEU A 319 -5.13 21.75 25.07
N MET A 320 -6.25 21.02 25.09
CA MET A 320 -6.60 20.17 26.24
C MET A 320 -5.70 18.94 26.27
N LYS A 321 -5.29 18.54 27.49
CA LYS A 321 -4.43 17.35 27.67
C LYS A 321 -5.27 16.10 27.68
N TYR A 322 -4.87 15.07 26.91
CA TYR A 322 -5.48 13.76 26.98
C TYR A 322 -5.27 13.13 28.36
N ALA A 323 -6.34 12.74 29.02
CA ALA A 323 -6.36 12.22 30.39
C ALA A 323 -6.84 10.75 30.46
N GLY A 324 -6.87 10.07 29.32
CA GLY A 324 -7.18 8.64 29.26
C GLY A 324 -8.55 8.28 28.69
N LYS A 325 -8.80 6.99 28.63
CA LYS A 325 -10.00 6.34 28.10
C LYS A 325 -10.83 5.79 29.27
N SER A 326 -12.15 5.86 29.18
CA SER A 326 -13.04 5.21 30.12
C SER A 326 -14.27 4.66 29.41
N HIS A 327 -14.92 3.70 30.04
CA HIS A 327 -16.19 3.16 29.57
C HIS A 327 -17.32 3.68 30.47
N ARG A 328 -18.49 3.93 29.88
CA ARG A 328 -19.71 4.17 30.62
C ARG A 328 -20.34 2.83 31.03
N ASN A 329 -21.30 2.87 31.95
CA ASN A 329 -22.08 1.70 32.39
C ASN A 329 -22.87 1.02 31.25
N ASN A 330 -23.15 1.78 30.16
CA ASN A 330 -23.76 1.27 28.93
C ASN A 330 -22.74 0.73 27.90
N GLY A 331 -21.46 0.57 28.27
CA GLY A 331 -20.40 0.04 27.42
C GLY A 331 -19.77 1.06 26.47
N LEU A 332 -20.33 2.27 26.31
CA LEU A 332 -19.79 3.27 25.40
C LEU A 332 -18.41 3.77 25.83
N THR A 333 -17.47 3.76 24.91
CA THR A 333 -16.14 4.32 25.11
C THR A 333 -16.18 5.84 25.05
N ARG A 334 -15.44 6.50 25.96
CA ARG A 334 -15.20 7.93 25.92
C ARG A 334 -13.73 8.27 26.15
N TYR A 335 -13.24 9.26 25.42
CA TYR A 335 -11.96 9.88 25.67
C TYR A 335 -12.14 11.08 26.60
N LYS A 336 -11.21 11.21 27.56
CA LYS A 336 -11.18 12.32 28.51
C LYS A 336 -10.08 13.27 28.12
N PHE A 337 -10.40 14.55 28.07
CA PHE A 337 -9.44 15.63 27.94
C PHE A 337 -9.58 16.59 29.11
N GLU A 338 -8.48 17.04 29.69
CA GLU A 338 -8.45 17.93 30.83
C GLU A 338 -7.70 19.22 30.54
N CYS A 339 -8.06 20.28 31.24
CA CYS A 339 -7.34 21.54 31.16
C CYS A 339 -5.86 21.32 31.56
N PRO A 340 -4.88 21.76 30.75
CA PRO A 340 -3.46 21.56 31.02
C PRO A 340 -2.96 22.36 32.23
N LYS A 341 -3.74 23.35 32.70
CA LYS A 341 -3.47 24.13 33.93
C LYS A 341 -3.88 23.44 35.22
N VAL A 342 -4.40 22.21 35.14
CA VAL A 342 -4.75 21.39 36.33
C VAL A 342 -3.51 20.71 36.87
N LYS A 343 -3.32 20.81 38.19
CA LYS A 343 -2.26 20.11 38.94
C LYS A 343 -2.87 19.34 40.09
N PHE A 344 -2.21 18.28 40.52
CA PHE A 344 -2.51 17.60 41.77
C PHE A 344 -1.77 18.29 42.91
N VAL A 345 -2.50 18.71 43.90
CA VAL A 345 -1.95 19.33 45.12
C VAL A 345 -2.35 18.50 46.34
N LYS A 346 -1.46 18.42 47.33
CA LYS A 346 -1.76 17.85 48.64
C LYS A 346 -2.57 18.86 49.46
N ASP A 347 -3.59 18.41 50.18
CA ASP A 347 -4.27 19.20 51.17
C ASP A 347 -3.66 18.97 52.59
N ASP A 348 -4.20 19.66 53.55
CA ASP A 348 -3.73 19.58 54.95
C ASP A 348 -3.92 18.15 55.56
N THR A 349 -4.69 17.28 54.89
CA THR A 349 -4.90 15.86 55.27
C THR A 349 -4.00 14.92 54.51
N GLU A 350 -2.98 15.39 53.82
CA GLU A 350 -2.09 14.64 52.94
C GLU A 350 -2.72 13.97 51.71
N LYS A 351 -4.01 14.23 51.43
CA LYS A 351 -4.71 13.70 50.29
C LYS A 351 -4.45 14.59 49.03
N TYR A 352 -4.23 13.90 47.91
CA TYR A 352 -4.07 14.59 46.61
C TYR A 352 -5.45 14.93 46.05
N HIS A 353 -5.66 16.19 45.69
CA HIS A 353 -6.82 16.64 44.95
C HIS A 353 -6.42 17.48 43.73
N ARG A 354 -7.33 17.57 42.76
CA ARG A 354 -7.11 18.34 41.53
C ARG A 354 -7.44 19.82 41.77
N LYS A 355 -6.54 20.70 41.37
CA LYS A 355 -6.75 22.15 41.43
C LYS A 355 -6.36 22.79 40.09
N CYS A 356 -7.22 23.66 39.57
CA CYS A 356 -6.97 24.43 38.36
C CYS A 356 -6.26 25.73 38.70
N PHE A 357 -5.16 26.02 38.00
CA PHE A 357 -4.36 27.24 38.13
C PHE A 357 -4.53 28.14 36.91
N CYS A 358 -5.70 28.17 36.31
CA CYS A 358 -6.00 29.01 35.15
C CYS A 358 -6.39 30.43 35.62
N GLU A 359 -5.76 31.45 35.04
CA GLU A 359 -6.04 32.85 35.34
C GLU A 359 -7.40 33.30 34.77
N ASN A 360 -7.80 32.73 33.62
CA ASN A 360 -9.11 32.97 32.99
C ASN A 360 -9.87 31.64 32.85
N PRO A 361 -10.49 31.14 33.92
CA PRO A 361 -11.14 29.83 33.91
C PRO A 361 -12.36 29.81 33.01
N CYS A 362 -12.48 28.75 32.20
CA CYS A 362 -13.63 28.50 31.33
C CYS A 362 -14.74 27.64 32.00
N THR A 363 -14.65 27.46 33.31
CA THR A 363 -15.59 26.66 34.13
C THR A 363 -15.51 27.10 35.57
N ASP A 364 -16.62 27.00 36.30
CA ASP A 364 -16.69 27.27 37.74
C ASP A 364 -16.11 26.14 38.59
N SER A 365 -15.75 25.01 37.98
CA SER A 365 -15.18 23.88 38.69
C SER A 365 -13.76 24.17 39.15
N LYS A 366 -13.53 24.06 40.46
CA LYS A 366 -12.20 24.16 41.10
C LYS A 366 -11.20 23.14 40.56
N CYS A 367 -11.70 21.99 40.03
CA CYS A 367 -10.89 20.94 39.42
C CYS A 367 -10.56 21.18 37.94
N GLY A 368 -10.96 22.33 37.37
CA GLY A 368 -10.79 22.66 35.97
C GLY A 368 -11.77 21.93 35.04
N ARG A 369 -11.75 22.32 33.76
CA ARG A 369 -12.65 21.76 32.75
C ARG A 369 -12.20 20.38 32.32
N MET A 370 -13.17 19.47 32.20
CA MET A 370 -13.03 18.18 31.52
C MET A 370 -13.96 18.12 30.32
N ILE A 371 -13.44 17.66 29.19
CA ILE A 371 -14.17 17.39 27.96
C ILE A 371 -14.21 15.88 27.75
N TYR A 372 -15.39 15.34 27.53
CA TYR A 372 -15.59 13.93 27.20
C TYR A 372 -16.05 13.82 25.75
N ILE A 373 -15.35 13.01 24.96
CA ILE A 373 -15.65 12.79 23.57
C ILE A 373 -15.95 11.32 23.33
N TYR A 374 -17.01 11.09 22.56
CA TYR A 374 -17.43 9.76 22.16
C TYR A 374 -16.97 9.52 20.72
N PRO A 375 -16.06 8.56 20.46
CA PRO A 375 -15.55 8.27 19.11
C PRO A 375 -16.65 8.02 18.09
N GLU A 376 -17.75 7.38 18.51
CA GLU A 376 -18.89 7.05 17.66
C GLU A 376 -19.55 8.28 17.03
N GLN A 377 -19.47 9.44 17.70
CA GLN A 377 -20.00 10.71 17.20
C GLN A 377 -19.10 11.34 16.13
N ASN A 378 -17.80 11.08 16.18
CA ASN A 378 -16.85 11.62 15.20
C ASN A 378 -15.67 10.66 14.99
N LEU A 379 -15.90 9.59 14.22
CA LEU A 379 -14.87 8.62 13.85
C LEU A 379 -13.69 9.23 13.09
N ARG A 380 -13.92 10.32 12.34
CA ARG A 380 -12.84 11.00 11.63
C ARG A 380 -11.85 11.68 12.58
N ALA A 381 -12.35 12.30 13.64
CA ALA A 381 -11.48 12.88 14.68
C ALA A 381 -10.80 11.78 15.53
N TYR A 382 -11.52 10.71 15.83
CA TYR A 382 -11.11 9.66 16.79
C TYR A 382 -11.27 8.25 16.18
N PRO A 383 -10.42 7.88 15.22
CA PRO A 383 -10.52 6.58 14.54
C PRO A 383 -9.87 5.45 15.35
N GLY A 384 -10.32 5.24 16.60
CA GLY A 384 -9.74 4.29 17.55
C GLY A 384 -8.44 4.75 18.20
N THR A 385 -7.91 5.90 17.80
CA THR A 385 -6.66 6.51 18.30
C THR A 385 -6.77 8.03 18.31
N ILE A 386 -5.82 8.70 18.95
CA ILE A 386 -5.77 10.17 19.08
C ILE A 386 -4.52 10.66 18.37
N ARG A 387 -4.69 11.48 17.35
CA ARG A 387 -3.59 12.10 16.60
C ARG A 387 -2.77 13.03 17.48
N GLY A 388 -1.50 13.23 17.16
CA GLY A 388 -0.59 14.12 17.90
C GLY A 388 -0.06 13.53 19.20
N THR A 389 -0.47 12.35 19.62
CA THR A 389 0.12 11.63 20.75
C THR A 389 1.45 10.97 20.34
N GLU A 390 2.32 10.68 21.31
CA GLU A 390 3.57 9.96 21.06
C GLU A 390 3.30 8.57 20.47
N GLU A 391 2.28 7.84 20.98
CA GLU A 391 1.86 6.55 20.46
C GLU A 391 1.45 6.65 18.98
N TRP A 392 0.64 7.66 18.64
CA TRP A 392 0.20 7.88 17.27
C TRP A 392 1.39 8.13 16.34
N ASN A 393 2.29 9.03 16.75
CA ASN A 393 3.46 9.38 15.96
C ASN A 393 4.43 8.20 15.78
N ALA A 394 4.64 7.40 16.82
CA ALA A 394 5.49 6.22 16.77
C ALA A 394 4.91 5.15 15.83
N THR A 395 3.60 4.90 15.91
CA THR A 395 2.93 3.91 15.05
C THR A 395 2.86 4.39 13.61
N TYR A 396 2.49 5.65 13.37
CA TYR A 396 2.35 6.20 12.01
C TYR A 396 3.66 6.21 11.21
N LYS A 397 4.81 6.28 11.86
CA LYS A 397 6.12 6.14 11.18
C LYS A 397 6.23 4.84 10.36
N ASN A 398 5.51 3.80 10.73
CA ASN A 398 5.48 2.54 9.98
C ASN A 398 4.79 2.67 8.62
N ARG A 399 4.01 3.73 8.36
CA ARG A 399 3.34 3.95 7.07
C ARG A 399 4.32 3.95 5.89
N THR A 400 5.53 4.47 6.07
CA THR A 400 6.55 4.49 5.00
C THR A 400 7.10 3.10 4.63
N ILE A 401 6.74 2.07 5.39
CA ILE A 401 7.16 0.69 5.13
C ILE A 401 6.59 0.18 3.81
N VAL A 402 5.33 0.48 3.47
CA VAL A 402 4.73 0.08 2.20
C VAL A 402 5.43 0.73 1.02
N GLU A 403 5.82 2.00 1.11
CA GLU A 403 6.60 2.70 0.09
C GLU A 403 7.95 2.02 -0.16
N ARG A 404 8.64 1.64 0.93
CA ARG A 404 9.91 0.88 0.84
C ARG A 404 9.71 -0.48 0.19
N SER A 405 8.59 -1.18 0.49
CA SER A 405 8.28 -2.48 -0.13
C SER A 405 7.96 -2.32 -1.62
N ILE A 406 7.21 -1.29 -2.00
CA ILE A 406 6.96 -0.95 -3.41
C ILE A 406 8.29 -0.66 -4.14
N ASN A 407 9.16 0.17 -3.56
CA ASN A 407 10.45 0.50 -4.14
C ASN A 407 11.35 -0.74 -4.21
N HIS A 408 11.30 -1.62 -3.22
CA HIS A 408 12.02 -2.88 -3.26
C HIS A 408 11.58 -3.77 -4.44
N CYS A 409 10.28 -3.88 -4.70
CA CYS A 409 9.77 -4.58 -5.88
C CYS A 409 10.24 -3.93 -7.19
N LYS A 410 10.20 -2.60 -7.25
CA LYS A 410 10.59 -1.84 -8.44
C LYS A 410 12.09 -1.95 -8.74
N ASP A 411 12.92 -1.67 -7.76
CA ASP A 411 14.36 -1.49 -7.95
C ASP A 411 15.14 -2.79 -7.72
N CYS A 412 14.83 -3.54 -6.65
CA CYS A 412 15.57 -4.75 -6.29
C CYS A 412 15.08 -5.98 -7.03
N PHE A 413 13.78 -6.09 -7.31
CA PHE A 413 13.21 -7.21 -8.05
C PHE A 413 13.00 -6.91 -9.53
N GLY A 414 13.51 -5.77 -10.04
CA GLY A 414 13.53 -5.44 -11.45
C GLY A 414 12.15 -5.26 -12.07
N LEU A 415 11.15 -4.79 -11.29
CA LEU A 415 9.84 -4.44 -11.82
C LEU A 415 9.89 -3.13 -12.61
N SER A 416 10.77 -2.19 -12.21
CA SER A 416 11.11 -1.01 -13.02
C SER A 416 11.94 -1.40 -14.24
N GLY A 417 11.81 -0.63 -15.31
CA GLY A 417 12.62 -0.79 -16.54
C GLY A 417 12.22 -2.00 -17.39
N ARG A 418 11.06 -2.61 -17.15
CA ARG A 418 10.51 -3.67 -18.01
C ARG A 418 10.20 -3.11 -19.39
N LYS A 419 10.76 -3.72 -20.44
CA LYS A 419 10.57 -3.28 -21.84
C LYS A 419 9.34 -3.90 -22.48
N THR A 420 8.18 -3.69 -21.86
CA THR A 420 6.89 -4.18 -22.34
C THR A 420 5.76 -3.24 -21.96
N GLN A 421 4.73 -3.17 -22.78
CA GLN A 421 3.46 -2.53 -22.48
C GLN A 421 2.33 -3.57 -22.29
N ASN A 422 2.66 -4.86 -22.35
CA ASN A 422 1.65 -5.90 -22.23
C ASN A 422 1.22 -6.04 -20.78
N GLU A 423 -0.06 -5.81 -20.52
CA GLU A 423 -0.72 -5.83 -19.22
C GLU A 423 -0.47 -7.16 -18.48
N LYS A 424 -0.81 -8.28 -19.12
CA LYS A 424 -0.67 -9.61 -18.51
C LYS A 424 0.76 -9.92 -18.08
N THR A 425 1.74 -9.48 -18.88
CA THR A 425 3.15 -9.67 -18.55
C THR A 425 3.56 -8.84 -17.33
N LEU A 426 3.13 -7.57 -17.25
CA LEU A 426 3.44 -6.70 -16.10
C LEU A 426 2.71 -7.13 -14.83
N HIS A 427 1.48 -7.62 -14.95
CA HIS A 427 0.74 -8.19 -13.83
C HIS A 427 1.44 -9.44 -13.29
N ALA A 428 1.82 -10.37 -14.15
CA ALA A 428 2.61 -11.55 -13.75
C ALA A 428 3.95 -11.16 -13.11
N ASP A 429 4.62 -10.14 -13.64
CA ASP A 429 5.89 -9.64 -13.08
C ASP A 429 5.70 -9.02 -11.68
N LEU A 430 4.57 -8.39 -11.40
CA LEU A 430 4.19 -7.91 -10.06
C LEU A 430 4.02 -9.08 -9.09
N LEU A 431 3.22 -10.08 -9.46
CA LEU A 431 2.99 -11.28 -8.65
C LEU A 431 4.29 -12.04 -8.36
N LEU A 432 5.15 -12.20 -9.37
CA LEU A 432 6.46 -12.85 -9.22
C LEU A 432 7.40 -12.07 -8.28
N SER A 433 7.29 -10.75 -8.22
CA SER A 433 8.03 -9.94 -7.24
C SER A 433 7.55 -10.24 -5.82
N GLY A 434 6.24 -10.36 -5.62
CA GLY A 434 5.64 -10.77 -4.35
C GLY A 434 6.03 -12.20 -3.96
N ILE A 435 5.91 -13.15 -4.88
CA ILE A 435 6.32 -14.55 -4.68
C ILE A 435 7.79 -14.62 -4.25
N THR A 436 8.68 -13.86 -4.91
CA THR A 436 10.11 -13.83 -4.57
C THR A 436 10.36 -13.32 -3.16
N GLN A 437 9.63 -12.27 -2.73
CA GLN A 437 9.75 -11.78 -1.36
C GLN A 437 9.26 -12.83 -0.34
N LEU A 438 8.13 -13.50 -0.61
CA LEU A 438 7.57 -14.49 0.31
C LEU A 438 8.45 -15.76 0.39
N VAL A 439 9.05 -16.19 -0.71
CA VAL A 439 10.09 -17.24 -0.70
C VAL A 439 11.29 -16.80 0.14
N THR A 440 11.65 -15.53 0.14
CA THR A 440 12.71 -14.98 1.02
C THR A 440 12.34 -15.11 2.49
N VAL A 441 11.08 -14.86 2.86
CA VAL A 441 10.59 -15.04 4.24
C VAL A 441 10.74 -16.50 4.68
N LEU A 442 10.29 -17.44 3.84
CA LEU A 442 10.42 -18.87 4.13
C LEU A 442 11.88 -19.29 4.29
N LEU A 443 12.77 -18.80 3.41
CA LEU A 443 14.19 -19.08 3.53
C LEU A 443 14.79 -18.52 4.82
N ALA A 444 14.49 -17.26 5.14
CA ALA A 444 15.00 -16.60 6.34
C ALA A 444 14.57 -17.32 7.62
N GLU A 445 13.35 -17.86 7.66
CA GLU A 445 12.86 -18.73 8.74
C GLU A 445 13.67 -20.03 8.82
N LYS A 446 13.78 -20.75 7.70
CA LYS A 446 14.50 -22.04 7.62
C LYS A 446 15.96 -21.96 8.09
N ILE A 447 16.63 -20.83 7.87
CA ILE A 447 18.03 -20.61 8.26
C ILE A 447 18.18 -19.72 9.51
N HIS A 448 17.08 -19.40 10.19
CA HIS A 448 17.05 -18.56 11.40
C HIS A 448 17.71 -17.18 11.23
N GLN A 449 17.49 -16.53 10.08
CA GLN A 449 18.05 -15.21 9.74
C GLN A 449 16.94 -14.17 9.55
N HIS A 450 16.11 -13.96 10.56
CA HIS A 450 14.90 -13.11 10.51
C HIS A 450 15.19 -11.65 10.19
N GLN A 451 16.41 -11.15 10.45
CA GLN A 451 16.80 -9.78 10.08
C GLN A 451 16.80 -9.55 8.56
N PHE A 452 16.85 -10.60 7.75
CA PHE A 452 16.91 -10.53 6.29
C PHE A 452 15.61 -10.93 5.59
N ILE A 453 14.47 -11.01 6.31
CA ILE A 453 13.18 -11.44 5.74
C ILE A 453 12.70 -10.63 4.52
N ARG A 454 13.24 -9.44 4.30
CA ARG A 454 12.87 -8.58 3.17
C ARG A 454 13.76 -8.74 1.95
N SER A 455 14.97 -9.21 2.10
CA SER A 455 15.96 -9.23 1.04
C SER A 455 16.77 -10.51 1.04
N LEU A 456 16.72 -11.22 -0.08
CA LEU A 456 17.47 -12.45 -0.28
C LEU A 456 18.98 -12.21 -0.51
N LYS A 457 19.34 -11.04 -1.08
CA LYS A 457 20.75 -10.76 -1.44
C LYS A 457 21.75 -10.97 -0.29
N PRO A 458 21.50 -10.49 0.94
CA PRO A 458 22.41 -10.77 2.05
C PRO A 458 22.46 -12.23 2.48
N LEU A 459 21.46 -13.04 2.12
CA LEU A 459 21.40 -14.47 2.48
C LEU A 459 22.17 -15.36 1.52
N ILE A 460 22.45 -14.88 0.31
CA ILE A 460 23.11 -15.66 -0.76
C ILE A 460 24.47 -15.09 -1.16
N ALA A 461 24.88 -13.96 -0.59
CA ALA A 461 26.15 -13.29 -0.85
C ALA A 461 27.34 -14.01 -0.09
#